data_fe70558922ab3f999c637750c7245ef1
#
_entry.id   fe70558922ab3f999c637750c7245ef1
#
_cell.length_a   1.000
_cell.length_b   1.000
_cell.length_c   1.000
_cell.angle_alpha   90.00
_cell.angle_beta   90.00
_cell.angle_gamma   90.00
#
_symmetry.space_group_name_H-M   'P 1'
#
loop_
_entity.id
_entity.type
_entity.pdbx_description
1 polymer ?
#
loop_
_entity_poly.entity_id
_entity_poly.type
_entity_poly.pdbx_seq_one_letter_code
_entity_poly.pdbx_strand_id
1 'polypeptide(L)'
;WTDPASGGKRLLNKSKFRDNWFVGLQAGALYSWGTHTSSSEFFDQFRPAGALSIGKWIAPAGGIRLQGFYGSNAGRASNDKPYYWDAMGAGLDGLFNFTNLFCGYEEDRTFNLIGILGAGYEHTANFSRRTWNDGMYNTESQDLLSIRLGLMAKFRLGKAWDFNLEITNSLLDDSFDGWEGEGSNDRWDGHVNILAGVSYRFKNHNGSRQFTYARRDMSKYDEANAEINRLREANKA
;
A
#
# COMPACT_ATOMS: atom_id res chain seq x y z
N TRP A 1 22.20 -7.26 1.00
CA TRP A 1 21.51 -7.57 -0.25
C TRP A 1 22.51 -8.11 -1.27
N THR A 2 22.12 -9.14 -1.99
CA THR A 2 22.92 -9.65 -3.11
C THR A 2 22.52 -8.86 -4.36
N ASP A 3 23.53 -8.43 -5.14
CA ASP A 3 23.31 -7.86 -6.47
C ASP A 3 23.13 -9.01 -7.48
N PRO A 4 21.98 -9.14 -8.13
CA PRO A 4 21.74 -10.20 -9.11
C PRO A 4 22.74 -10.19 -10.27
N ALA A 5 23.20 -8.98 -10.66
CA ALA A 5 24.09 -8.82 -11.83
C ALA A 5 25.56 -9.15 -11.55
N SER A 6 26.00 -9.11 -10.27
CA SER A 6 27.43 -9.30 -9.94
C SER A 6 27.73 -10.53 -9.09
N GLY A 7 26.70 -11.28 -8.66
CA GLY A 7 26.84 -12.46 -7.80
C GLY A 7 27.46 -12.19 -6.42
N GLY A 8 27.76 -10.93 -6.08
CA GLY A 8 28.40 -10.51 -4.84
C GLY A 8 27.49 -9.74 -3.90
N LYS A 9 27.78 -9.78 -2.58
CA LYS A 9 27.12 -8.91 -1.60
C LYS A 9 27.54 -7.46 -1.84
N ARG A 10 26.61 -6.61 -2.29
CA ARG A 10 26.80 -5.17 -2.32
C ARG A 10 26.19 -4.53 -1.08
N LEU A 11 26.90 -3.60 -0.47
CA LEU A 11 26.40 -2.82 0.64
C LEU A 11 25.53 -1.67 0.11
N LEU A 12 24.40 -1.43 0.74
CA LEU A 12 23.59 -0.26 0.48
C LEU A 12 24.17 0.96 1.21
N ASN A 13 24.05 2.12 0.61
CA ASN A 13 24.33 3.39 1.27
C ASN A 13 23.43 3.56 2.49
N LYS A 14 23.96 4.13 3.56
CA LYS A 14 23.17 4.44 4.76
C LYS A 14 22.08 5.46 4.43
N SER A 15 20.84 5.12 4.76
CA SER A 15 19.69 6.02 4.65
C SER A 15 19.56 6.88 5.90
N LYS A 16 19.23 8.16 5.72
CA LYS A 16 18.87 9.09 6.80
C LYS A 16 17.34 9.09 7.00
N PHE A 17 16.87 9.65 8.10
CA PHE A 17 15.43 9.73 8.37
C PHE A 17 14.64 10.43 7.24
N ARG A 18 15.20 11.46 6.62
CA ARG A 18 14.55 12.20 5.51
C ARG A 18 14.53 11.49 4.16
N ASP A 19 15.16 10.31 4.05
CA ASP A 19 15.30 9.60 2.79
C ASP A 19 14.15 8.63 2.56
N ASN A 20 13.90 8.31 1.27
CA ASN A 20 12.97 7.30 0.79
C ASN A 20 11.49 7.55 1.15
N TRP A 21 11.12 8.81 1.33
CA TRP A 21 9.74 9.21 1.49
C TRP A 21 9.01 9.28 0.15
N PHE A 22 7.72 9.00 0.17
CA PHE A 22 6.83 9.16 -0.97
C PHE A 22 5.46 9.68 -0.52
N VAL A 23 4.74 10.28 -1.46
CA VAL A 23 3.32 10.62 -1.35
C VAL A 23 2.57 9.97 -2.51
N GLY A 24 1.32 9.62 -2.32
CA GLY A 24 0.48 8.99 -3.34
C GLY A 24 -0.90 9.59 -3.39
N LEU A 25 -1.46 9.64 -4.60
CA LEU A 25 -2.84 9.99 -4.90
C LEU A 25 -3.43 8.89 -5.77
N GLN A 26 -4.56 8.33 -5.35
CA GLN A 26 -5.23 7.24 -6.02
C GLN A 26 -6.74 7.51 -6.10
N ALA A 27 -7.37 7.00 -7.14
CA ALA A 27 -8.82 6.99 -7.32
C ALA A 27 -9.26 5.65 -7.92
N GLY A 28 -10.50 5.30 -7.72
CA GLY A 28 -11.05 4.06 -8.22
C GLY A 28 -12.41 3.76 -7.64
N ALA A 29 -12.62 2.53 -7.24
CA ALA A 29 -13.90 2.06 -6.75
C ALA A 29 -13.76 1.30 -5.43
N LEU A 30 -14.80 1.38 -4.62
CA LEU A 30 -15.02 0.63 -3.41
C LEU A 30 -16.17 -0.34 -3.65
N TYR A 31 -16.00 -1.57 -3.19
CA TYR A 31 -16.98 -2.64 -3.23
C TYR A 31 -17.20 -3.17 -1.81
N SER A 32 -18.43 -3.02 -1.27
CA SER A 32 -18.77 -3.52 0.06
C SER A 32 -19.25 -4.96 -0.01
N TRP A 33 -18.88 -5.75 0.97
CA TRP A 33 -19.35 -7.11 1.15
C TRP A 33 -19.75 -7.34 2.61
N GLY A 34 -20.76 -8.17 2.83
CA GLY A 34 -21.37 -8.46 4.13
C GLY A 34 -22.76 -9.05 3.96
N THR A 35 -23.50 -9.15 5.04
CA THR A 35 -24.77 -9.89 5.12
C THR A 35 -25.86 -9.34 4.18
N HIS A 36 -25.89 -8.05 3.90
CA HIS A 36 -26.94 -7.39 3.10
C HIS A 36 -26.48 -6.77 1.78
N THR A 37 -25.28 -7.11 1.32
CA THR A 37 -24.71 -6.53 0.09
C THR A 37 -24.92 -7.41 -1.14
N SER A 38 -25.35 -8.66 -1.02
CA SER A 38 -25.23 -9.71 -2.04
C SER A 38 -26.33 -9.77 -3.10
N SER A 39 -27.35 -8.93 -3.06
CA SER A 39 -28.54 -9.05 -3.96
C SER A 39 -28.59 -8.07 -5.13
N SER A 40 -27.61 -7.19 -5.29
CA SER A 40 -27.58 -6.22 -6.40
C SER A 40 -26.81 -6.75 -7.62
N GLU A 41 -27.04 -6.18 -8.80
CA GLU A 41 -26.19 -6.42 -9.95
C GLU A 41 -24.73 -6.08 -9.61
N PHE A 42 -23.80 -6.94 -9.97
CA PHE A 42 -22.39 -6.88 -9.57
C PHE A 42 -21.75 -5.49 -9.78
N PHE A 43 -22.09 -4.82 -10.90
CA PHE A 43 -21.52 -3.51 -11.24
C PHE A 43 -22.11 -2.34 -10.43
N ASP A 44 -23.34 -2.46 -9.92
CA ASP A 44 -23.98 -1.40 -9.14
C ASP A 44 -23.39 -1.21 -7.75
N GLN A 45 -22.63 -2.22 -7.28
CA GLN A 45 -21.95 -2.19 -5.99
C GLN A 45 -20.61 -1.46 -6.03
N PHE A 46 -20.03 -1.23 -7.23
CA PHE A 46 -18.81 -0.45 -7.37
C PHE A 46 -19.09 1.04 -7.25
N ARG A 47 -18.65 1.64 -6.17
CA ARG A 47 -18.86 3.05 -5.86
C ARG A 47 -17.54 3.82 -5.89
N PRO A 48 -17.56 5.11 -6.29
CA PRO A 48 -16.33 5.88 -6.39
C PRO A 48 -15.61 5.99 -5.06
N ALA A 49 -14.30 5.86 -5.11
CA ALA A 49 -13.41 6.02 -3.97
C ALA A 49 -12.12 6.73 -4.37
N GLY A 50 -11.50 7.38 -3.39
CA GLY A 50 -10.19 8.01 -3.55
C GLY A 50 -9.35 7.88 -2.29
N ALA A 51 -8.03 7.96 -2.46
CA ALA A 51 -7.10 7.85 -1.36
C ALA A 51 -5.88 8.76 -1.53
N LEU A 52 -5.42 9.29 -0.41
CA LEU A 52 -4.16 10.01 -0.27
C LEU A 52 -3.25 9.25 0.67
N SER A 53 -1.96 9.20 0.36
CA SER A 53 -1.01 8.50 1.21
C SER A 53 0.31 9.23 1.34
N ILE A 54 0.95 9.04 2.50
CA ILE A 54 2.35 9.36 2.73
C ILE A 54 3.03 8.14 3.30
N GLY A 55 4.21 7.82 2.83
CA GLY A 55 4.93 6.66 3.30
C GLY A 55 6.44 6.79 3.18
N LYS A 56 7.11 5.81 3.76
CA LYS A 56 8.57 5.74 3.79
C LYS A 56 9.02 4.30 3.62
N TRP A 57 9.95 4.10 2.71
CA TRP A 57 10.69 2.84 2.62
C TRP A 57 11.81 2.85 3.65
N ILE A 58 11.76 1.89 4.58
CA ILE A 58 12.77 1.70 5.65
C ILE A 58 13.91 0.83 5.15
N ALA A 59 13.56 -0.17 4.34
CA ALA A 59 14.47 -1.08 3.66
C ALA A 59 13.98 -1.33 2.22
N PRO A 60 14.81 -1.87 1.32
CA PRO A 60 14.37 -2.18 -0.04
C PRO A 60 13.14 -3.09 -0.13
N ALA A 61 12.95 -3.97 0.85
CA ALA A 61 11.81 -4.88 0.90
C ALA A 61 10.74 -4.47 1.91
N GLY A 62 10.95 -3.42 2.72
CA GLY A 62 10.02 -3.05 3.78
C GLY A 62 9.81 -1.55 3.91
N GLY A 63 8.57 -1.14 4.12
CA GLY A 63 8.18 0.25 4.31
C GLY A 63 6.95 0.39 5.21
N ILE A 64 6.60 1.63 5.51
CA ILE A 64 5.38 2.00 6.24
C ILE A 64 4.64 3.09 5.45
N ARG A 65 3.31 3.09 5.56
CA ARG A 65 2.44 4.05 4.89
C ARG A 65 1.29 4.44 5.80
N LEU A 66 0.99 5.72 5.86
CA LEU A 66 -0.28 6.25 6.32
C LEU A 66 -1.12 6.56 5.08
N GLN A 67 -2.34 6.03 5.00
CA GLN A 67 -3.27 6.25 3.91
C GLN A 67 -4.61 6.70 4.46
N GLY A 68 -5.09 7.88 4.03
CA GLY A 68 -6.47 8.31 4.20
C GLY A 68 -7.28 7.98 2.97
N PHE A 69 -8.53 7.56 3.13
CA PHE A 69 -9.44 7.28 2.04
C PHE A 69 -10.83 7.86 2.31
N TYR A 70 -11.56 8.08 1.22
CA TYR A 70 -12.98 8.41 1.21
C TYR A 70 -13.65 7.66 0.06
N GLY A 71 -14.82 7.10 0.32
CA GLY A 71 -15.60 6.41 -0.68
C GLY A 71 -17.07 6.33 -0.32
N SER A 72 -17.91 6.13 -1.32
CA SER A 72 -19.32 5.82 -1.14
C SER A 72 -19.52 4.31 -1.16
N ASN A 73 -20.52 3.83 -0.45
CA ASN A 73 -20.89 2.42 -0.37
C ASN A 73 -22.34 2.24 -0.82
N ALA A 74 -22.68 1.02 -1.22
CA ALA A 74 -24.02 0.63 -1.57
C ALA A 74 -24.36 -0.73 -0.96
N GLY A 75 -25.58 -0.85 -0.45
CA GLY A 75 -26.16 -2.08 0.04
C GLY A 75 -27.59 -2.25 -0.45
N ARG A 76 -28.17 -3.41 -0.22
CA ARG A 76 -29.59 -3.68 -0.44
C ARG A 76 -30.25 -4.13 0.85
N ALA A 77 -31.35 -3.53 1.11
CA ALA A 77 -32.19 -3.87 2.23
C ALA A 77 -33.06 -5.11 1.93
N SER A 78 -33.63 -5.70 2.98
CA SER A 78 -34.47 -6.91 2.89
C SER A 78 -35.68 -6.79 1.96
N ASN A 79 -36.13 -5.57 1.62
CA ASN A 79 -37.19 -5.31 0.64
C ASN A 79 -36.64 -5.00 -0.78
N ASP A 80 -35.42 -5.38 -1.06
CA ASP A 80 -34.75 -5.24 -2.36
C ASP A 80 -34.53 -3.79 -2.83
N LYS A 81 -34.58 -2.80 -1.91
CA LYS A 81 -34.33 -1.40 -2.22
C LYS A 81 -32.89 -1.02 -1.94
N PRO A 82 -32.18 -0.34 -2.86
CA PRO A 82 -30.82 0.10 -2.64
C PRO A 82 -30.74 1.21 -1.58
N TYR A 83 -29.69 1.17 -0.76
CA TYR A 83 -29.33 2.25 0.15
C TYR A 83 -27.83 2.55 0.01
N TYR A 84 -27.44 3.75 0.43
CA TYR A 84 -26.08 4.25 0.25
C TYR A 84 -25.60 4.87 1.55
N TRP A 85 -24.30 4.78 1.79
CA TRP A 85 -23.61 5.48 2.87
C TRP A 85 -22.19 5.85 2.45
N ASP A 86 -21.59 6.79 3.15
CA ASP A 86 -20.21 7.17 2.93
C ASP A 86 -19.32 6.52 3.98
N ALA A 87 -18.12 6.12 3.58
CA ALA A 87 -17.06 5.70 4.47
C ALA A 87 -15.82 6.56 4.26
N MET A 88 -15.22 7.00 5.34
CA MET A 88 -13.92 7.66 5.35
C MET A 88 -13.06 7.06 6.43
N GLY A 89 -11.76 7.05 6.22
CA GLY A 89 -10.87 6.47 7.22
C GLY A 89 -9.41 6.76 6.98
N ALA A 90 -8.61 6.31 7.93
CA ALA A 90 -7.17 6.34 7.85
C ALA A 90 -6.59 5.00 8.32
N GLY A 91 -5.59 4.50 7.59
CA GLY A 91 -4.90 3.25 7.92
C GLY A 91 -3.40 3.43 7.99
N LEU A 92 -2.78 2.74 8.94
CA LEU A 92 -1.34 2.58 9.04
C LEU A 92 -0.98 1.20 8.48
N ASP A 93 -0.26 1.19 7.38
CA ASP A 93 0.09 -0.01 6.63
C ASP A 93 1.60 -0.30 6.72
N GLY A 94 1.94 -1.57 6.94
CA GLY A 94 3.23 -2.15 6.60
C GLY A 94 3.26 -2.54 5.13
N LEU A 95 4.32 -2.17 4.43
CA LEU A 95 4.54 -2.46 3.03
C LEU A 95 5.65 -3.50 2.87
N PHE A 96 5.37 -4.59 2.17
CA PHE A 96 6.31 -5.70 1.93
C PHE A 96 6.57 -5.85 0.44
N ASN A 97 7.71 -5.38 -0.05
CA ASN A 97 8.07 -5.51 -1.46
C ASN A 97 8.52 -6.94 -1.77
N PHE A 98 7.60 -7.77 -2.22
CA PHE A 98 7.84 -9.17 -2.53
C PHE A 98 8.84 -9.34 -3.67
N THR A 99 8.78 -8.47 -4.67
CA THR A 99 9.74 -8.55 -5.78
C THR A 99 11.17 -8.34 -5.30
N ASN A 100 11.40 -7.36 -4.43
CA ASN A 100 12.73 -7.14 -3.86
C ASN A 100 13.12 -8.22 -2.85
N LEU A 101 12.16 -8.81 -2.15
CA LEU A 101 12.40 -9.86 -1.17
C LEU A 101 12.88 -11.14 -1.84
N PHE A 102 12.23 -11.55 -2.94
CA PHE A 102 12.49 -12.82 -3.61
C PHE A 102 13.50 -12.72 -4.75
N CYS A 103 13.53 -11.59 -5.47
CA CYS A 103 14.40 -11.40 -6.63
C CYS A 103 15.64 -10.52 -6.34
N GLY A 104 15.81 -10.09 -5.07
CA GLY A 104 16.85 -9.13 -4.71
C GLY A 104 16.49 -7.70 -5.11
N TYR A 105 17.24 -6.72 -4.58
CA TYR A 105 17.03 -5.31 -4.87
C TYR A 105 17.77 -4.88 -6.14
N GLU A 106 17.05 -4.15 -6.99
CA GLU A 106 17.58 -3.55 -8.22
C GLU A 106 17.14 -2.08 -8.30
N GLU A 107 18.09 -1.16 -8.56
CA GLU A 107 17.82 0.28 -8.51
C GLU A 107 16.84 0.73 -9.59
N ASP A 108 16.89 0.14 -10.77
CA ASP A 108 16.10 0.57 -11.94
C ASP A 108 14.95 -0.37 -12.30
N ARG A 109 14.55 -1.22 -11.35
CA ARG A 109 13.43 -2.14 -11.56
C ARG A 109 12.15 -1.40 -11.91
N THR A 110 11.55 -1.81 -13.03
CA THR A 110 10.31 -1.19 -13.56
C THR A 110 9.08 -1.63 -12.80
N PHE A 111 9.00 -2.90 -12.40
CA PHE A 111 7.83 -3.49 -11.75
C PHE A 111 8.16 -3.98 -10.34
N ASN A 112 7.26 -3.69 -9.40
CA ASN A 112 7.31 -4.22 -8.04
C ASN A 112 5.93 -4.68 -7.59
N LEU A 113 5.85 -5.89 -7.03
CA LEU A 113 4.68 -6.39 -6.32
C LEU A 113 4.86 -6.18 -4.83
N ILE A 114 3.91 -5.49 -4.19
CA ILE A 114 3.98 -5.07 -2.82
C ILE A 114 2.77 -5.64 -2.08
N GLY A 115 3.02 -6.37 -0.98
CA GLY A 115 2.01 -6.77 -0.02
C GLY A 115 1.73 -5.64 0.96
N ILE A 116 0.49 -5.55 1.40
CA ILE A 116 -0.01 -4.55 2.35
C ILE A 116 -0.64 -5.30 3.52
N LEU A 117 -0.23 -4.96 4.73
CA LEU A 117 -0.85 -5.42 5.97
C LEU A 117 -0.91 -4.24 6.93
N GLY A 118 -2.09 -3.90 7.41
CA GLY A 118 -2.26 -2.73 8.26
C GLY A 118 -3.46 -2.81 9.18
N ALA A 119 -3.62 -1.73 9.93
CA ALA A 119 -4.79 -1.46 10.74
C ALA A 119 -5.30 -0.06 10.42
N GLY A 120 -6.61 0.13 10.49
CA GLY A 120 -7.26 1.38 10.18
C GLY A 120 -8.35 1.74 11.19
N TYR A 121 -8.75 2.99 11.10
CA TYR A 121 -9.92 3.54 11.74
C TYR A 121 -10.82 4.11 10.65
N GLU A 122 -12.09 3.76 10.69
CA GLU A 122 -13.06 4.10 9.67
C GLU A 122 -14.31 4.69 10.31
N HIS A 123 -14.86 5.71 9.67
CA HIS A 123 -16.07 6.39 10.06
C HIS A 123 -17.09 6.26 8.94
N THR A 124 -18.27 5.72 9.25
CA THR A 124 -19.39 5.63 8.31
C THR A 124 -20.44 6.67 8.66
N ALA A 125 -20.99 7.29 7.63
CA ALA A 125 -21.97 8.38 7.79
C ALA A 125 -22.88 8.50 6.56
N ASN A 126 -23.85 9.44 6.64
CA ASN A 126 -24.71 9.83 5.50
C ASN A 126 -25.58 8.70 4.95
N PHE A 127 -26.06 7.80 5.81
CA PHE A 127 -26.96 6.74 5.39
C PHE A 127 -28.22 7.33 4.71
N SER A 128 -28.46 6.95 3.45
CA SER A 128 -29.45 7.60 2.58
C SER A 128 -30.92 7.34 2.92
N ARG A 129 -31.21 6.46 3.88
CA ARG A 129 -32.57 6.11 4.27
C ARG A 129 -32.79 6.08 5.77
N ARG A 130 -33.61 7.01 6.19
CA ARG A 130 -34.09 7.14 7.59
C ARG A 130 -35.45 6.50 7.86
N THR A 131 -36.14 5.95 6.87
CA THR A 131 -37.52 5.48 7.00
C THR A 131 -37.64 4.02 6.59
N TRP A 132 -37.38 3.15 7.56
CA TRP A 132 -37.74 1.74 7.47
C TRP A 132 -38.62 1.39 8.67
N ASN A 133 -39.79 0.81 8.39
CA ASN A 133 -40.74 0.42 9.42
C ASN A 133 -40.28 -0.80 10.24
N ASP A 134 -39.13 -1.39 9.97
CA ASP A 134 -38.71 -2.68 10.52
C ASP A 134 -37.74 -2.56 11.70
N GLY A 135 -37.42 -1.34 12.16
CA GLY A 135 -36.77 -1.11 13.45
C GLY A 135 -35.33 -1.62 13.63
N MET A 136 -34.71 -2.14 12.57
CA MET A 136 -33.42 -2.84 12.63
C MET A 136 -32.24 -2.11 12.02
N TYR A 137 -32.40 -0.88 11.56
CA TYR A 137 -31.30 -0.11 10.97
C TYR A 137 -30.79 0.96 11.90
N ASN A 138 -29.52 0.87 12.23
CA ASN A 138 -28.81 1.99 12.81
C ASN A 138 -28.40 2.93 11.68
N THR A 139 -29.05 4.09 11.58
CA THR A 139 -28.70 5.15 10.62
C THR A 139 -27.74 6.17 11.24
N GLU A 140 -27.23 5.91 12.42
CA GLU A 140 -26.24 6.73 13.07
C GLU A 140 -24.85 6.45 12.49
N SER A 141 -24.00 7.44 12.57
CA SER A 141 -22.58 7.29 12.19
C SER A 141 -21.90 6.26 13.07
N GLN A 142 -21.10 5.38 12.47
CA GLN A 142 -20.35 4.35 13.17
C GLN A 142 -18.85 4.63 13.10
N ASP A 143 -18.18 4.31 14.17
CA ASP A 143 -16.71 4.42 14.31
C ASP A 143 -16.13 3.02 14.49
N LEU A 144 -15.30 2.58 13.55
CA LEU A 144 -14.90 1.19 13.44
C LEU A 144 -13.38 1.06 13.33
N LEU A 145 -12.85 -0.02 13.88
CA LEU A 145 -11.49 -0.44 13.63
C LEU A 145 -11.45 -1.45 12.48
N SER A 146 -10.48 -1.34 11.59
CA SER A 146 -10.31 -2.27 10.48
C SER A 146 -8.94 -2.94 10.47
N ILE A 147 -8.92 -4.18 9.98
CA ILE A 147 -7.70 -4.88 9.58
C ILE A 147 -7.62 -4.79 8.07
N ARG A 148 -6.48 -4.33 7.55
CA ARG A 148 -6.27 -4.06 6.14
C ARG A 148 -5.29 -5.05 5.54
N LEU A 149 -5.71 -5.71 4.47
CA LEU A 149 -4.90 -6.66 3.70
C LEU A 149 -4.96 -6.30 2.23
N GLY A 150 -3.83 -6.30 1.54
CA GLY A 150 -3.86 -5.93 0.13
C GLY A 150 -2.60 -6.25 -0.66
N LEU A 151 -2.70 -5.96 -1.95
CA LEU A 151 -1.63 -6.05 -2.91
C LEU A 151 -1.57 -4.77 -3.75
N MET A 152 -0.37 -4.32 -4.06
CA MET A 152 -0.13 -3.19 -4.94
C MET A 152 0.89 -3.56 -6.00
N ALA A 153 0.50 -3.45 -7.26
CA ALA A 153 1.39 -3.48 -8.42
C ALA A 153 1.89 -2.06 -8.68
N LYS A 154 3.20 -1.87 -8.58
CA LYS A 154 3.85 -0.58 -8.78
C LYS A 154 4.70 -0.63 -10.04
N PHE A 155 4.48 0.33 -10.95
CA PHE A 155 5.20 0.50 -12.21
C PHE A 155 5.96 1.83 -12.19
N ARG A 156 7.26 1.78 -12.40
CA ARG A 156 8.08 2.97 -12.48
C ARG A 156 7.83 3.72 -13.81
N LEU A 157 7.37 4.97 -13.74
CA LEU A 157 7.20 5.85 -14.90
C LEU A 157 8.45 6.71 -15.16
N GLY A 158 9.35 6.81 -14.18
CA GLY A 158 10.57 7.60 -14.31
C GLY A 158 11.33 7.73 -13.00
N LYS A 159 12.20 8.74 -12.90
CA LYS A 159 13.05 8.91 -11.71
C LYS A 159 12.26 9.25 -10.44
N ALA A 160 11.13 9.93 -10.56
CA ALA A 160 10.37 10.47 -9.43
C ALA A 160 8.97 9.87 -9.28
N TRP A 161 8.38 9.35 -10.33
CA TRP A 161 6.99 8.94 -10.39
C TRP A 161 6.84 7.46 -10.60
N ASP A 162 5.88 6.88 -9.90
CA ASP A 162 5.42 5.51 -10.08
C ASP A 162 3.91 5.52 -10.32
N PHE A 163 3.42 4.63 -11.18
CA PHE A 163 2.01 4.28 -11.32
C PHE A 163 1.71 3.10 -10.41
N ASN A 164 0.57 3.13 -9.72
CA ASN A 164 0.16 2.10 -8.77
C ASN A 164 -1.22 1.57 -9.14
N LEU A 165 -1.37 0.27 -9.10
CA LEU A 165 -2.66 -0.44 -9.06
C LEU A 165 -2.74 -1.16 -7.74
N GLU A 166 -3.76 -0.88 -6.95
CA GLU A 166 -3.91 -1.39 -5.59
C GLU A 166 -5.27 -2.06 -5.42
N ILE A 167 -5.27 -3.20 -4.76
CA ILE A 167 -6.46 -3.83 -4.22
C ILE A 167 -6.22 -4.05 -2.72
N THR A 168 -7.10 -3.51 -1.90
CA THR A 168 -7.01 -3.60 -0.43
C THR A 168 -8.37 -3.98 0.13
N ASN A 169 -8.42 -5.03 0.93
CA ASN A 169 -9.60 -5.43 1.67
C ASN A 169 -9.50 -4.94 3.12
N SER A 170 -10.52 -4.25 3.60
CA SER A 170 -10.70 -3.87 4.99
C SER A 170 -11.72 -4.82 5.61
N LEU A 171 -11.32 -5.46 6.70
CA LEU A 171 -12.18 -6.28 7.55
C LEU A 171 -12.63 -5.43 8.73
N LEU A 172 -13.94 -5.34 8.94
CA LEU A 172 -14.59 -4.49 9.93
C LEU A 172 -15.56 -5.32 10.78
N ASP A 173 -16.06 -4.72 11.83
CA ASP A 173 -17.16 -5.26 12.62
C ASP A 173 -18.48 -5.21 11.82
N ASP A 174 -19.44 -6.07 12.16
CA ASP A 174 -20.76 -6.25 11.54
C ASP A 174 -21.64 -4.98 11.49
N SER A 175 -21.28 -3.96 12.26
CA SER A 175 -21.97 -2.66 12.27
C SER A 175 -21.61 -1.73 11.08
N PHE A 176 -20.71 -2.14 10.18
CA PHE A 176 -20.22 -1.30 9.08
C PHE A 176 -21.32 -0.88 8.10
N ASP A 177 -22.27 -1.76 7.79
CA ASP A 177 -23.36 -1.49 6.85
C ASP A 177 -24.59 -0.86 7.54
N GLY A 178 -24.54 -0.63 8.86
CA GLY A 178 -25.62 -0.06 9.65
C GLY A 178 -26.68 -1.08 10.03
N TRP A 179 -26.43 -2.37 9.85
CA TRP A 179 -27.34 -3.44 10.23
C TRP A 179 -26.86 -4.12 11.52
N GLU A 180 -27.65 -4.05 12.57
CA GLU A 180 -27.47 -4.78 13.83
C GLU A 180 -28.65 -5.76 14.00
N GLY A 181 -28.62 -6.94 13.39
CA GLY A 181 -29.71 -7.90 13.39
C GLY A 181 -29.40 -9.17 14.17
N GLU A 182 -30.32 -9.62 15.06
CA GLU A 182 -30.35 -10.99 15.57
C GLU A 182 -30.57 -11.97 14.40
N GLY A 183 -29.53 -12.72 14.04
CA GLY A 183 -29.64 -13.79 13.05
C GLY A 183 -28.56 -13.81 11.97
N SER A 184 -27.69 -12.83 11.86
CA SER A 184 -26.50 -12.96 11.03
C SER A 184 -25.47 -13.81 11.75
N ASN A 185 -25.10 -14.96 11.16
CA ASN A 185 -23.95 -15.74 11.63
C ASN A 185 -22.62 -15.10 11.23
N ASP A 186 -22.67 -13.99 10.50
CA ASP A 186 -21.51 -13.28 9.98
C ASP A 186 -21.12 -12.20 11.00
N ARG A 187 -19.93 -12.36 11.56
CA ARG A 187 -19.35 -11.46 12.55
C ARG A 187 -18.52 -10.36 11.94
N TRP A 188 -18.39 -10.31 10.62
CA TRP A 188 -17.45 -9.46 9.92
C TRP A 188 -18.07 -8.93 8.65
N ASP A 189 -18.03 -7.64 8.52
CA ASP A 189 -18.27 -6.91 7.28
C ASP A 189 -16.96 -6.43 6.68
N GLY A 190 -17.02 -5.91 5.49
CA GLY A 190 -15.86 -5.32 4.89
C GLY A 190 -16.10 -4.64 3.56
N HIS A 191 -15.02 -4.06 3.09
CA HIS A 191 -15.00 -3.51 1.75
C HIS A 191 -13.65 -3.73 1.06
N VAL A 192 -13.71 -3.82 -0.25
CA VAL A 192 -12.56 -3.91 -1.13
C VAL A 192 -12.39 -2.57 -1.85
N ASN A 193 -11.24 -1.93 -1.69
CA ASN A 193 -10.83 -0.79 -2.48
C ASN A 193 -10.01 -1.28 -3.68
N ILE A 194 -10.40 -0.88 -4.88
CA ILE A 194 -9.66 -1.10 -6.13
C ILE A 194 -9.27 0.27 -6.65
N LEU A 195 -8.01 0.62 -6.51
CA LEU A 195 -7.51 1.97 -6.74
C LEU A 195 -6.39 1.97 -7.77
N ALA A 196 -6.39 2.97 -8.64
CA ALA A 196 -5.31 3.29 -9.55
C ALA A 196 -4.82 4.71 -9.27
N GLY A 197 -3.52 4.96 -9.42
CA GLY A 197 -3.01 6.30 -9.18
C GLY A 197 -1.51 6.41 -9.32
N VAL A 198 -0.99 7.51 -8.81
CA VAL A 198 0.43 7.83 -8.92
C VAL A 198 1.04 8.09 -7.56
N SER A 199 2.33 7.79 -7.43
CA SER A 199 3.12 8.18 -6.28
C SER A 199 4.39 8.94 -6.70
N TYR A 200 4.75 9.94 -5.90
CA TYR A 200 5.93 10.76 -6.08
C TYR A 200 6.96 10.42 -5.00
N ARG A 201 8.18 10.11 -5.43
CA ARG A 201 9.32 9.84 -4.55
C ARG A 201 10.15 11.09 -4.34
N PHE A 202 10.31 11.51 -3.08
CA PHE A 202 11.13 12.67 -2.75
C PHE A 202 12.64 12.39 -2.96
N LYS A 203 13.40 13.45 -3.16
CA LYS A 203 14.86 13.35 -3.22
C LYS A 203 15.45 13.03 -1.85
N ASN A 204 16.34 12.07 -1.83
CA ASN A 204 17.19 11.72 -0.70
C ASN A 204 18.32 12.76 -0.52
N HIS A 205 19.01 12.69 0.61
CA HIS A 205 20.14 13.56 0.90
C HIS A 205 21.31 13.44 -0.10
N ASN A 206 21.44 12.27 -0.75
CA ASN A 206 22.46 12.00 -1.77
C ASN A 206 21.98 12.29 -3.21
N GLY A 207 20.82 12.94 -3.37
CA GLY A 207 20.23 13.28 -4.68
C GLY A 207 19.47 12.13 -5.36
N SER A 208 19.57 10.89 -4.88
CA SER A 208 18.76 9.77 -5.36
C SER A 208 17.29 9.91 -4.91
N ARG A 209 16.43 9.00 -5.35
CA ARG A 209 15.02 8.91 -4.90
C ARG A 209 14.67 7.50 -4.41
N GLN A 210 15.68 6.70 -4.18
CA GLN A 210 15.60 5.29 -3.80
C GLN A 210 16.86 4.88 -3.09
N PHE A 211 16.91 3.66 -2.56
CA PHE A 211 18.15 3.07 -2.07
C PHE A 211 19.17 2.99 -3.19
N THR A 212 20.43 3.18 -2.86
CA THR A 212 21.54 3.06 -3.81
C THR A 212 22.61 2.18 -3.21
N TYR A 213 23.28 1.43 -4.06
CA TYR A 213 24.46 0.67 -3.64
C TYR A 213 25.64 1.59 -3.36
N ALA A 214 26.41 1.25 -2.35
CA ALA A 214 27.69 1.89 -2.11
C ALA A 214 28.61 1.58 -3.30
N ARG A 215 29.14 2.62 -3.94
CA ARG A 215 30.20 2.45 -4.94
C ARG A 215 31.40 1.81 -4.24
N ARG A 216 31.93 0.73 -4.78
CA ARG A 216 33.26 0.25 -4.38
C ARG A 216 34.23 1.36 -4.72
N ASP A 217 34.92 1.86 -3.72
CA ASP A 217 36.05 2.74 -3.94
C ASP A 217 37.18 1.88 -4.53
N MET A 218 37.24 1.83 -5.86
CA MET A 218 38.22 1.04 -6.58
C MET A 218 39.61 1.66 -6.44
N SER A 219 39.72 2.95 -6.06
CA SER A 219 41.01 3.63 -5.93
C SER A 219 41.94 2.92 -4.95
N LYS A 220 41.42 2.46 -3.81
CA LYS A 220 42.21 1.69 -2.82
C LYS A 220 42.66 0.33 -3.32
N TYR A 221 41.86 -0.32 -4.18
CA TYR A 221 42.24 -1.59 -4.82
C TYR A 221 43.29 -1.36 -5.88
N ASP A 222 43.18 -0.29 -6.66
CA ASP A 222 44.15 0.07 -7.69
C ASP A 222 45.48 0.50 -7.07
N GLU A 223 45.46 1.28 -5.97
CA GLU A 223 46.66 1.60 -5.18
C GLU A 223 47.32 0.34 -4.58
N ALA A 224 46.53 -0.54 -3.98
CA ALA A 224 47.07 -1.79 -3.42
C ALA A 224 47.65 -2.70 -4.52
N ASN A 225 47.00 -2.81 -5.67
CA ASN A 225 47.50 -3.58 -6.79
C ASN A 225 48.78 -2.98 -7.41
N ALA A 226 48.83 -1.65 -7.50
CA ALA A 226 50.03 -0.96 -7.94
C ALA A 226 51.24 -1.23 -7.03
N GLU A 227 51.02 -1.17 -5.70
CA GLU A 227 52.08 -1.47 -4.70
C GLU A 227 52.48 -2.95 -4.73
N ILE A 228 51.53 -3.87 -4.86
CA ILE A 228 51.83 -5.32 -5.03
C ILE A 228 52.70 -5.54 -6.28
N ASN A 229 52.38 -4.90 -7.40
CA ASN A 229 53.15 -5.04 -8.61
C ASN A 229 54.54 -4.44 -8.46
N ARG A 230 54.70 -3.29 -7.83
CA ARG A 230 56.00 -2.67 -7.52
C ARG A 230 56.87 -3.56 -6.64
N LEU A 231 56.29 -4.16 -5.56
CA LEU A 231 57.02 -5.08 -4.71
C LEU A 231 57.41 -6.36 -5.45
N ARG A 232 56.60 -6.86 -6.37
CA ARG A 232 56.93 -8.04 -7.18
C ARG A 232 58.09 -7.76 -8.16
N GLU A 233 58.12 -6.55 -8.72
CA GLU A 233 59.22 -6.16 -9.60
C GLU A 233 60.51 -5.96 -8.80
N ALA A 234 60.45 -5.34 -7.62
CA ALA A 234 61.62 -5.17 -6.75
C ALA A 234 62.20 -6.50 -6.27
N ASN A 235 61.37 -7.52 -6.12
CA ASN A 235 61.81 -8.86 -5.72
C ASN A 235 62.37 -9.72 -6.86
N LYS A 236 62.28 -9.27 -8.12
CA LYS A 236 62.83 -9.94 -9.29
C LYS A 236 64.22 -9.43 -9.68
N ALA A 237 64.61 -8.29 -9.12
CA ALA A 237 65.94 -7.69 -9.31
C ALA A 237 66.92 -8.15 -8.24
#